data_35fedcef7d708ac308ab81d53e3fd3ed
#
_entry.id   35fedcef7d708ac308ab81d53e3fd3ed
#
_cell.length_a   1.000
_cell.length_b   1.000
_cell.length_c   1.000
_cell.angle_alpha   90.00
_cell.angle_beta   90.00
_cell.angle_gamma   90.00
#
_symmetry.space_group_name_H-M   'P 1'
#
loop_
_entity.id
_entity.type
_entity.pdbx_description
1 polymer ?
#
loop_
_entity_poly.entity_id
_entity_poly.type
_entity_poly.pdbx_seq_one_letter_code
_entity_poly.pdbx_strand_id
1 'polypeptide(L)'
;MKNRRSNISDSVRKELEFDKVLSLLEGFAKSATNKQRICSLSILHNPKVLNHYLDCLQEYQYIQSDTNFPRFEYINLKEVINYLKIENAVLTEDQFFDVYNASIWVNSLKHFLNNNDYDTPAILQLIGDLKKNLYLKKRIEKVFTPRRFIRSQASEILFGIRQDISNKRSQLDKHFQETMSHYAHLGYLDDIRESFADGVHLLAVSSEYKRKVKGQVRGQSNTKSITFIEPEKCISLNRELAHLYEEEKDEIRRILKVLTSDLSAHLEKIEAYFNLIEEVDFLDAKSQLAKLMQANRPKVSSSRAISIKKAFHPLLLIENNKKGIETIPQDIYFDDKHRVVVISGPNAGGKSIALKTFGLNQLMLQAGLFIPVHPNSSMSIFHDVFTDIGDNQSIANELSTYSYRLTRMKEILLKSGKSSFILIDEFGSGSDPSLGGELAGVFFEEIVNSGAYGVLTTHYGNIKVLVDQTKFAENACMLFDDTQLNPLYKLKVGQPGSSYTFEVARNVGLPEDIIEKARAGLKHGTVRFEDTIYHYQRLSTELQLAQEELSKQVLTEIGRAHV
;
A
#
# COMPACT_ATOMS: atom_id res chain seq x y z
N MET A 1 20.19 16.51 15.44
CA MET A 1 18.82 16.84 15.94
C MET A 1 18.00 15.56 15.91
N LYS A 2 17.59 15.05 17.07
CA LYS A 2 16.77 13.83 17.15
C LYS A 2 15.43 14.09 16.45
N ASN A 3 15.11 13.33 15.39
CA ASN A 3 13.79 13.32 14.78
C ASN A 3 12.77 12.92 15.87
N ARG A 4 12.04 13.89 16.42
CA ARG A 4 10.85 13.59 17.23
C ARG A 4 9.79 13.08 16.26
N ARG A 5 9.65 11.76 16.18
CA ARG A 5 8.47 11.11 15.62
C ARG A 5 7.41 11.22 16.72
N SER A 6 6.37 12.01 16.53
CA SER A 6 5.21 11.93 17.39
C SER A 6 4.31 10.82 16.86
N ASN A 7 3.94 9.90 17.72
CA ASN A 7 2.90 8.95 17.39
C ASN A 7 1.58 9.73 17.34
N ILE A 8 0.86 9.60 16.23
CA ILE A 8 -0.54 10.04 16.15
C ILE A 8 -1.30 9.29 17.24
N SER A 9 -2.13 10.00 18.03
CA SER A 9 -2.93 9.31 19.04
C SER A 9 -3.87 8.29 18.38
N ASP A 10 -4.12 7.17 19.04
CA ASP A 10 -4.99 6.11 18.51
C ASP A 10 -6.41 6.62 18.25
N SER A 11 -6.87 7.61 19.00
CA SER A 11 -8.16 8.25 18.76
C SER A 11 -8.19 8.97 17.42
N VAL A 12 -7.18 9.80 17.12
CA VAL A 12 -7.07 10.55 15.85
C VAL A 12 -7.00 9.59 14.65
N ARG A 13 -6.22 8.49 14.76
CA ARG A 13 -6.14 7.47 13.71
C ARG A 13 -7.49 6.84 13.42
N LYS A 14 -8.23 6.47 14.45
CA LYS A 14 -9.56 5.83 14.34
C LYS A 14 -10.61 6.80 13.82
N GLU A 15 -10.70 7.99 14.39
CA GLU A 15 -11.71 8.99 14.04
C GLU A 15 -11.57 9.48 12.59
N LEU A 16 -10.33 9.62 12.09
CA LEU A 16 -10.03 9.96 10.69
C LEU A 16 -9.94 8.73 9.79
N GLU A 17 -10.13 7.53 10.29
CA GLU A 17 -10.07 6.27 9.52
C GLU A 17 -8.71 6.04 8.84
N PHE A 18 -7.63 6.61 9.40
CA PHE A 18 -6.28 6.49 8.82
C PHE A 18 -5.80 5.04 8.77
N ASP A 19 -6.19 4.21 9.74
CA ASP A 19 -5.86 2.78 9.75
C ASP A 19 -6.42 2.03 8.54
N LYS A 20 -7.56 2.45 7.98
CA LYS A 20 -8.11 1.88 6.73
C LYS A 20 -7.20 2.20 5.53
N VAL A 21 -6.63 3.40 5.49
CA VAL A 21 -5.66 3.79 4.44
C VAL A 21 -4.38 2.98 4.58
N LEU A 22 -3.88 2.80 5.83
CA LEU A 22 -2.69 1.97 6.08
C LEU A 22 -2.93 0.50 5.70
N SER A 23 -4.11 -0.05 5.97
CA SER A 23 -4.47 -1.41 5.56
C SER A 23 -4.50 -1.57 4.03
N LEU A 24 -4.97 -0.56 3.30
CA LEU A 24 -4.89 -0.55 1.83
C LEU A 24 -3.43 -0.51 1.35
N LEU A 25 -2.60 0.32 1.97
CA LEU A 25 -1.17 0.42 1.65
C LEU A 25 -0.44 -0.89 1.94
N GLU A 26 -0.73 -1.54 3.08
CA GLU A 26 -0.19 -2.84 3.47
C GLU A 26 -0.53 -3.92 2.43
N GLY A 27 -1.73 -3.88 1.86
CA GLY A 27 -2.16 -4.80 0.80
C GLY A 27 -1.31 -4.73 -0.47
N PHE A 28 -0.65 -3.61 -0.75
CA PHE A 28 0.24 -3.44 -1.89
C PHE A 28 1.68 -3.85 -1.57
N ALA A 29 2.12 -3.79 -0.31
CA ALA A 29 3.46 -4.19 0.09
C ALA A 29 3.62 -5.72 0.03
N LYS A 30 4.73 -6.19 -0.55
CA LYS A 30 5.06 -7.61 -0.67
C LYS A 30 5.93 -8.09 0.49
N SER A 31 6.79 -7.22 0.99
CA SER A 31 7.68 -7.48 2.12
C SER A 31 6.93 -7.52 3.45
N ALA A 32 7.20 -8.56 4.26
CA ALA A 32 6.73 -8.62 5.65
C ALA A 32 7.29 -7.48 6.51
N THR A 33 8.53 -7.05 6.25
CA THR A 33 9.17 -5.92 6.92
C THR A 33 8.43 -4.62 6.62
N ASN A 34 8.09 -4.38 5.35
CA ASN A 34 7.35 -3.18 4.96
C ASN A 34 5.92 -3.19 5.47
N LYS A 35 5.24 -4.34 5.55
CA LYS A 35 3.93 -4.44 6.20
C LYS A 35 3.99 -3.97 7.66
N GLN A 36 4.98 -4.43 8.43
CA GLN A 36 5.20 -3.95 9.80
C GLN A 36 5.54 -2.45 9.85
N ARG A 37 6.39 -1.97 8.92
CA ARG A 37 6.73 -0.54 8.79
C ARG A 37 5.49 0.31 8.54
N ILE A 38 4.57 -0.14 7.69
CA ILE A 38 3.32 0.54 7.36
C ILE A 38 2.41 0.64 8.59
N CYS A 39 2.21 -0.44 9.35
CA CYS A 39 1.41 -0.41 10.57
C CYS A 39 1.93 0.61 11.61
N SER A 40 3.23 0.85 11.62
CA SER A 40 3.90 1.80 12.54
C SER A 40 4.21 3.16 11.90
N LEU A 41 3.60 3.50 10.76
CA LEU A 41 3.80 4.80 10.11
C LEU A 41 3.38 5.95 11.03
N SER A 42 4.32 6.87 11.23
CA SER A 42 4.15 8.09 12.02
C SER A 42 4.20 9.33 11.13
N ILE A 43 3.63 10.43 11.64
CA ILE A 43 3.69 11.72 10.92
C ILE A 43 5.08 12.36 11.03
N LEU A 44 5.49 12.99 9.94
CA LEU A 44 6.75 13.70 9.82
C LEU A 44 6.54 15.20 10.07
N HIS A 45 7.37 15.77 10.93
CA HIS A 45 7.31 17.20 11.30
C HIS A 45 8.40 18.02 10.63
N ASN A 46 9.37 17.38 9.98
CA ASN A 46 10.46 18.10 9.29
C ASN A 46 10.13 18.23 7.80
N PRO A 47 9.94 19.46 7.28
CA PRO A 47 9.61 19.69 5.88
C PRO A 47 10.65 19.13 4.91
N LYS A 48 11.93 19.16 5.25
CA LYS A 48 13.00 18.63 4.38
C LYS A 48 12.92 17.12 4.24
N VAL A 49 12.68 16.44 5.37
CA VAL A 49 12.52 14.97 5.38
C VAL A 49 11.26 14.56 4.63
N LEU A 50 10.15 15.25 4.88
CA LEU A 50 8.88 14.97 4.19
C LEU A 50 9.03 15.19 2.67
N ASN A 51 9.59 16.32 2.25
CA ASN A 51 9.81 16.58 0.82
C ASN A 51 10.69 15.52 0.19
N HIS A 52 11.76 15.07 0.84
CA HIS A 52 12.61 14.00 0.32
C HIS A 52 11.82 12.69 0.08
N TYR A 53 10.95 12.28 1.01
CA TYR A 53 10.09 11.09 0.78
C TYR A 53 9.09 11.29 -0.36
N LEU A 54 8.52 12.49 -0.48
CA LEU A 54 7.62 12.82 -1.58
C LEU A 54 8.37 12.91 -2.93
N ASP A 55 9.63 13.43 -2.92
CA ASP A 55 10.51 13.45 -4.09
C ASP A 55 10.81 12.03 -4.56
N CYS A 56 11.23 11.13 -3.65
CA CYS A 56 11.47 9.73 -3.98
C CYS A 56 10.25 9.07 -4.63
N LEU A 57 9.04 9.32 -4.09
CA LEU A 57 7.80 8.75 -4.65
C LEU A 57 7.48 9.33 -6.03
N GLN A 58 7.66 10.64 -6.23
CA GLN A 58 7.41 11.31 -7.51
C GLN A 58 8.37 10.83 -8.59
N GLU A 59 9.66 10.80 -8.26
CA GLU A 59 10.69 10.32 -9.16
C GLU A 59 10.48 8.84 -9.52
N TYR A 60 10.10 8.01 -8.52
CA TYR A 60 9.77 6.61 -8.75
C TYR A 60 8.59 6.43 -9.71
N GLN A 61 7.50 7.19 -9.54
CA GLN A 61 6.36 7.16 -10.46
C GLN A 61 6.75 7.60 -11.87
N TYR A 62 7.62 8.61 -11.97
CA TYR A 62 8.12 9.12 -13.25
C TYR A 62 8.91 8.05 -14.00
N ILE A 63 9.92 7.44 -13.36
CA ILE A 63 10.72 6.38 -14.00
C ILE A 63 9.92 5.10 -14.25
N GLN A 64 8.95 4.77 -13.37
CA GLN A 64 8.08 3.60 -13.54
C GLN A 64 7.15 3.74 -14.76
N SER A 65 6.89 4.94 -15.25
CA SER A 65 6.07 5.18 -16.44
C SER A 65 6.79 4.87 -17.75
N ASP A 66 8.12 4.73 -17.73
CA ASP A 66 8.91 4.34 -18.91
C ASP A 66 8.77 2.84 -19.20
N THR A 67 8.55 2.49 -20.46
CA THR A 67 8.41 1.11 -20.92
C THR A 67 9.68 0.26 -20.74
N ASN A 68 10.84 0.91 -20.66
CA ASN A 68 12.14 0.27 -20.44
C ASN A 68 12.50 0.11 -18.96
N PHE A 69 11.66 0.62 -18.05
CA PHE A 69 11.89 0.45 -16.61
C PHE A 69 11.93 -1.05 -16.25
N PRO A 70 12.99 -1.54 -15.57
CA PRO A 70 13.09 -2.95 -15.21
C PRO A 70 11.94 -3.36 -14.28
N ARG A 71 11.10 -4.28 -14.76
CA ARG A 71 9.96 -4.77 -14.01
C ARG A 71 10.37 -5.18 -12.60
N PHE A 72 9.73 -4.59 -11.60
CA PHE A 72 10.00 -4.89 -10.21
C PHE A 72 9.24 -6.15 -9.78
N GLU A 73 10.02 -7.15 -9.33
CA GLU A 73 9.51 -8.32 -8.62
C GLU A 73 10.23 -8.38 -7.27
N TYR A 74 9.47 -8.50 -6.20
CA TYR A 74 10.04 -8.57 -4.86
C TYR A 74 10.81 -9.87 -4.66
N ILE A 75 12.04 -9.75 -4.18
CA ILE A 75 12.94 -10.88 -3.89
C ILE A 75 13.31 -10.82 -2.41
N ASN A 76 12.95 -11.87 -1.68
CA ASN A 76 13.24 -11.96 -0.24
C ASN A 76 14.63 -12.55 0.00
N LEU A 77 15.59 -11.71 0.36
CA LEU A 77 16.95 -12.16 0.71
C LEU A 77 17.17 -12.33 2.22
N LYS A 78 16.16 -12.13 3.06
CA LYS A 78 16.32 -12.15 4.52
C LYS A 78 16.85 -13.49 5.03
N GLU A 79 16.29 -14.59 4.54
CA GLU A 79 16.75 -15.93 4.91
C GLU A 79 18.16 -16.21 4.37
N VAL A 80 18.42 -15.85 3.12
CA VAL A 80 19.74 -15.98 2.50
C VAL A 80 20.81 -15.28 3.33
N ILE A 81 20.54 -14.01 3.71
CA ILE A 81 21.46 -13.22 4.55
C ILE A 81 21.71 -13.90 5.90
N ASN A 82 20.66 -14.45 6.52
CA ASN A 82 20.81 -15.17 7.78
C ASN A 82 21.67 -16.43 7.62
N TYR A 83 21.46 -17.22 6.57
CA TYR A 83 22.27 -18.41 6.28
C TYR A 83 23.72 -18.05 5.97
N LEU A 84 23.99 -16.98 5.22
CA LEU A 84 25.34 -16.52 4.88
C LEU A 84 26.16 -16.07 6.11
N LYS A 85 25.50 -15.76 7.23
CA LYS A 85 26.16 -15.43 8.53
C LYS A 85 26.57 -16.66 9.32
N ILE A 86 26.08 -17.84 8.97
CA ILE A 86 26.36 -19.09 9.66
C ILE A 86 27.59 -19.75 9.01
N GLU A 87 28.60 -20.03 9.81
CA GLU A 87 29.80 -20.72 9.33
C GLU A 87 29.46 -22.12 8.82
N ASN A 88 30.01 -22.50 7.67
CA ASN A 88 29.77 -23.77 6.99
C ASN A 88 28.31 -24.03 6.53
N ALA A 89 27.45 -23.05 6.55
CA ALA A 89 26.13 -23.19 5.93
C ALA A 89 26.25 -23.42 4.42
N VAL A 90 25.26 -24.08 3.84
CA VAL A 90 25.15 -24.28 2.40
C VAL A 90 23.78 -23.80 1.96
N LEU A 91 23.75 -22.85 1.02
CA LEU A 91 22.51 -22.36 0.45
C LEU A 91 21.86 -23.41 -0.44
N THR A 92 20.53 -23.35 -0.53
CA THR A 92 19.76 -24.13 -1.50
C THR A 92 19.87 -23.54 -2.90
N GLU A 93 19.50 -24.30 -3.91
CA GLU A 93 19.47 -23.81 -5.30
C GLU A 93 18.58 -22.57 -5.46
N ASP A 94 17.38 -22.57 -4.87
CA ASP A 94 16.47 -21.42 -4.92
C ASP A 94 17.09 -20.16 -4.28
N GLN A 95 17.78 -20.31 -3.15
CA GLN A 95 18.46 -19.21 -2.47
C GLN A 95 19.61 -18.61 -3.33
N PHE A 96 20.34 -19.42 -4.08
CA PHE A 96 21.30 -18.91 -5.07
C PHE A 96 20.62 -18.09 -6.17
N PHE A 97 19.47 -18.55 -6.65
CA PHE A 97 18.72 -17.83 -7.68
C PHE A 97 18.07 -16.55 -7.15
N ASP A 98 17.71 -16.47 -5.88
CA ASP A 98 17.28 -15.21 -5.25
C ASP A 98 18.41 -14.16 -5.29
N VAL A 99 19.64 -14.54 -4.93
CA VAL A 99 20.82 -13.66 -5.05
C VAL A 99 21.09 -13.28 -6.51
N TYR A 100 20.97 -14.25 -7.42
CA TYR A 100 21.15 -14.04 -8.84
C TYR A 100 20.16 -13.02 -9.41
N ASN A 101 18.87 -13.21 -9.12
CA ASN A 101 17.81 -12.33 -9.60
C ASN A 101 17.92 -10.92 -8.98
N ALA A 102 18.23 -10.82 -7.69
CA ALA A 102 18.50 -9.54 -7.04
C ALA A 102 19.67 -8.81 -7.70
N SER A 103 20.76 -9.52 -7.98
CA SER A 103 21.92 -8.94 -8.67
C SER A 103 21.57 -8.46 -10.08
N ILE A 104 20.76 -9.21 -10.83
CA ILE A 104 20.31 -8.80 -12.17
C ILE A 104 19.46 -7.54 -12.06
N TRP A 105 18.44 -7.58 -11.22
CA TRP A 105 17.47 -6.47 -11.10
C TRP A 105 18.15 -5.17 -10.67
N VAL A 106 18.99 -5.21 -9.63
CA VAL A 106 19.71 -4.02 -9.13
C VAL A 106 20.66 -3.46 -10.19
N ASN A 107 21.38 -4.32 -10.92
CA ASN A 107 22.27 -3.85 -11.98
C ASN A 107 21.49 -3.31 -13.20
N SER A 108 20.31 -3.87 -13.50
CA SER A 108 19.43 -3.37 -14.56
C SER A 108 18.85 -2.01 -14.22
N LEU A 109 18.38 -1.82 -12.98
CA LEU A 109 17.91 -0.53 -12.48
C LEU A 109 19.00 0.54 -12.59
N LYS A 110 20.23 0.23 -12.17
CA LYS A 110 21.37 1.14 -12.30
C LYS A 110 21.71 1.46 -13.75
N HIS A 111 21.67 0.45 -14.61
CA HIS A 111 21.92 0.66 -16.03
C HIS A 111 20.86 1.57 -16.64
N PHE A 112 19.59 1.34 -16.30
CA PHE A 112 18.47 2.17 -16.75
C PHE A 112 18.65 3.63 -16.33
N LEU A 113 18.98 3.89 -15.06
CA LEU A 113 19.16 5.25 -14.55
C LEU A 113 20.40 5.95 -15.11
N ASN A 114 21.48 5.21 -15.39
CA ASN A 114 22.70 5.81 -15.93
C ASN A 114 22.62 6.10 -17.45
N ASN A 115 21.76 5.40 -18.18
CA ASN A 115 21.66 5.55 -19.63
C ASN A 115 20.55 6.50 -20.07
N ASN A 116 19.71 6.94 -19.16
CA ASN A 116 18.65 7.89 -19.42
C ASN A 116 18.90 9.17 -18.61
N ASP A 117 18.75 10.33 -19.24
CA ASP A 117 18.92 11.64 -18.59
C ASP A 117 17.70 11.99 -17.69
N TYR A 118 17.40 11.12 -16.74
CA TYR A 118 16.37 11.40 -15.74
C TYR A 118 16.92 12.27 -14.62
N ASP A 119 16.25 13.38 -14.34
CA ASP A 119 16.50 14.17 -13.15
C ASP A 119 15.84 13.50 -11.94
N THR A 120 16.55 12.57 -11.32
CA THR A 120 16.06 11.73 -10.20
C THR A 120 17.06 11.72 -9.03
N PRO A 121 17.39 12.89 -8.45
CA PRO A 121 18.40 12.99 -7.40
C PRO A 121 18.02 12.22 -6.13
N ALA A 122 16.72 12.15 -5.77
CA ALA A 122 16.28 11.46 -4.57
C ALA A 122 16.38 9.93 -4.72
N ILE A 123 16.06 9.39 -5.89
CA ILE A 123 16.25 7.95 -6.20
C ILE A 123 17.73 7.62 -6.28
N LEU A 124 18.56 8.47 -6.88
CA LEU A 124 20.01 8.27 -6.93
C LEU A 124 20.62 8.27 -5.51
N GLN A 125 20.15 9.14 -4.62
CA GLN A 125 20.55 9.14 -3.22
C GLN A 125 20.11 7.85 -2.49
N LEU A 126 18.92 7.33 -2.80
CA LEU A 126 18.42 6.06 -2.24
C LEU A 126 19.30 4.87 -2.66
N ILE A 127 19.73 4.83 -3.92
CA ILE A 127 20.61 3.78 -4.45
C ILE A 127 22.03 3.91 -3.87
N GLY A 128 22.45 5.14 -3.53
CA GLY A 128 23.76 5.42 -2.96
C GLY A 128 24.92 5.01 -3.88
N ASP A 129 26.08 4.74 -3.26
CA ASP A 129 27.31 4.36 -3.98
C ASP A 129 27.36 2.90 -4.44
N LEU A 130 26.21 2.24 -4.60
CA LEU A 130 26.15 0.87 -5.11
C LEU A 130 26.77 0.83 -6.51
N LYS A 131 28.05 0.46 -6.64
CA LYS A 131 28.73 0.32 -7.94
C LYS A 131 28.16 -0.85 -8.73
N LYS A 132 28.03 -0.69 -10.07
CA LYS A 132 27.67 -1.81 -10.96
C LYS A 132 28.61 -2.98 -10.72
N ASN A 133 28.08 -4.12 -10.38
CA ASN A 133 28.87 -5.30 -10.06
C ASN A 133 28.16 -6.56 -10.54
N LEU A 134 28.74 -7.17 -11.54
CA LEU A 134 28.25 -8.42 -12.12
C LEU A 134 28.90 -9.66 -11.52
N TYR A 135 29.75 -9.52 -10.47
CA TYR A 135 30.47 -10.65 -9.89
C TYR A 135 29.54 -11.75 -9.37
N LEU A 136 28.54 -11.38 -8.56
CA LEU A 136 27.58 -12.34 -7.99
C LEU A 136 26.85 -13.10 -9.11
N LYS A 137 26.34 -12.38 -10.11
CA LYS A 137 25.71 -12.96 -11.30
C LYS A 137 26.65 -13.95 -11.98
N LYS A 138 27.85 -13.49 -12.39
CA LYS A 138 28.83 -14.32 -13.13
C LYS A 138 29.27 -15.53 -12.32
N ARG A 139 29.40 -15.39 -11.00
CA ARG A 139 29.85 -16.49 -10.13
C ARG A 139 28.79 -17.59 -10.04
N ILE A 140 27.52 -17.23 -9.96
CA ILE A 140 26.41 -18.18 -9.98
C ILE A 140 26.26 -18.82 -11.38
N GLU A 141 26.39 -18.05 -12.46
CA GLU A 141 26.34 -18.56 -13.84
C GLU A 141 27.46 -19.56 -14.18
N LYS A 142 28.60 -19.50 -13.48
CA LYS A 142 29.66 -20.52 -13.64
C LYS A 142 29.26 -21.88 -13.10
N VAL A 143 28.38 -21.90 -12.07
CA VAL A 143 27.93 -23.14 -11.43
C VAL A 143 26.62 -23.64 -12.02
N PHE A 144 25.68 -22.74 -12.31
CA PHE A 144 24.34 -23.11 -12.76
C PHE A 144 24.10 -22.79 -14.25
N THR A 145 23.25 -23.59 -14.88
CA THR A 145 22.67 -23.27 -16.18
C THR A 145 21.46 -22.33 -16.02
N PRO A 146 20.98 -21.69 -17.12
CA PRO A 146 19.72 -20.91 -17.09
C PRO A 146 18.48 -21.72 -16.65
N ARG A 147 18.52 -23.06 -16.83
CA ARG A 147 17.46 -24.00 -16.40
C ARG A 147 17.64 -24.47 -14.95
N ARG A 148 18.49 -23.82 -14.16
CA ARG A 148 18.79 -24.12 -12.74
C ARG A 148 19.52 -25.45 -12.48
N PHE A 149 20.05 -26.14 -13.50
CA PHE A 149 20.87 -27.34 -13.31
C PHE A 149 22.33 -26.97 -13.06
N ILE A 150 23.03 -27.75 -12.25
CA ILE A 150 24.46 -27.60 -12.04
C ILE A 150 25.22 -28.04 -13.30
N ARG A 151 26.09 -27.16 -13.80
CA ARG A 151 26.90 -27.42 -14.98
C ARG A 151 27.92 -28.54 -14.73
N SER A 152 28.12 -29.40 -15.68
CA SER A 152 29.18 -30.42 -15.60
C SER A 152 30.58 -29.76 -15.45
N GLN A 153 30.76 -28.61 -16.07
CA GLN A 153 32.01 -27.83 -15.98
C GLN A 153 32.12 -26.98 -14.70
N ALA A 154 31.20 -27.15 -13.72
CA ALA A 154 31.29 -26.44 -12.45
C ALA A 154 32.56 -26.82 -11.65
N SER A 155 33.04 -28.07 -11.82
CA SER A 155 34.38 -28.50 -11.42
C SER A 155 34.91 -29.58 -12.37
N GLU A 156 36.24 -29.75 -12.42
CA GLU A 156 36.88 -30.84 -13.19
C GLU A 156 36.49 -32.20 -12.67
N ILE A 157 36.35 -32.36 -11.35
CA ILE A 157 35.93 -33.60 -10.70
C ILE A 157 34.51 -33.98 -11.13
N LEU A 158 33.54 -33.03 -11.06
CA LEU A 158 32.17 -33.31 -11.47
C LEU A 158 32.07 -33.67 -12.95
N PHE A 159 32.88 -33.02 -13.78
CA PHE A 159 32.93 -33.36 -15.20
C PHE A 159 33.41 -34.81 -15.44
N GLY A 160 34.47 -35.23 -14.73
CA GLY A 160 34.95 -36.62 -14.79
C GLY A 160 33.92 -37.62 -14.33
N ILE A 161 33.34 -37.40 -13.14
CA ILE A 161 32.29 -38.28 -12.59
C ILE A 161 31.12 -38.45 -13.57
N ARG A 162 30.64 -37.35 -14.17
CA ARG A 162 29.52 -37.41 -15.14
C ARG A 162 29.90 -38.10 -16.45
N GLN A 163 31.15 -38.01 -16.89
CA GLN A 163 31.66 -38.80 -18.03
C GLN A 163 31.67 -40.29 -17.67
N ASP A 164 32.16 -40.65 -16.47
CA ASP A 164 32.20 -42.04 -16.02
C ASP A 164 30.80 -42.61 -15.89
N ILE A 165 29.83 -41.86 -15.32
CA ILE A 165 28.42 -42.23 -15.29
C ILE A 165 27.90 -42.50 -16.70
N SER A 166 28.14 -41.63 -17.66
CA SER A 166 27.72 -41.78 -19.05
C SER A 166 28.30 -43.02 -19.71
N ASN A 167 29.61 -43.25 -19.51
CA ASN A 167 30.31 -44.40 -20.03
C ASN A 167 29.78 -45.72 -19.42
N LYS A 168 29.59 -45.76 -18.11
CA LYS A 168 29.08 -46.93 -17.38
C LYS A 168 27.63 -47.24 -17.76
N ARG A 169 26.79 -46.21 -17.95
CA ARG A 169 25.43 -46.40 -18.46
C ARG A 169 25.43 -47.03 -19.82
N SER A 170 26.23 -46.52 -20.77
CA SER A 170 26.32 -47.10 -22.09
C SER A 170 26.82 -48.55 -22.10
N GLN A 171 27.74 -48.90 -21.20
CA GLN A 171 28.19 -50.31 -21.01
C GLN A 171 27.08 -51.17 -20.45
N LEU A 172 26.36 -50.67 -19.43
CA LEU A 172 25.24 -51.35 -18.80
C LEU A 172 24.13 -51.65 -19.81
N ASP A 173 23.72 -50.65 -20.60
CA ASP A 173 22.68 -50.78 -21.60
C ASP A 173 23.06 -51.82 -22.64
N LYS A 174 24.31 -51.80 -23.12
CA LYS A 174 24.84 -52.79 -24.07
C LYS A 174 24.77 -54.21 -23.50
N HIS A 175 25.32 -54.42 -22.29
CA HIS A 175 25.32 -55.76 -21.66
C HIS A 175 23.92 -56.23 -21.31
N PHE A 176 23.00 -55.35 -20.92
CA PHE A 176 21.62 -55.68 -20.68
C PHE A 176 20.91 -56.15 -21.94
N GLN A 177 21.07 -55.38 -23.05
CA GLN A 177 20.45 -55.71 -24.33
C GLN A 177 21.00 -57.03 -24.94
N GLU A 178 22.32 -57.23 -24.84
CA GLU A 178 22.96 -58.51 -25.26
C GLU A 178 22.40 -59.67 -24.46
N THR A 179 22.24 -59.52 -23.13
CA THR A 179 21.75 -60.56 -22.23
C THR A 179 20.25 -60.84 -22.45
N MET A 180 19.48 -59.75 -22.62
CA MET A 180 18.05 -59.84 -22.92
C MET A 180 17.80 -60.58 -24.26
N SER A 181 18.54 -60.19 -25.31
CA SER A 181 18.43 -60.85 -26.62
C SER A 181 18.78 -62.33 -26.56
N HIS A 182 19.82 -62.71 -25.80
CA HIS A 182 20.22 -64.10 -25.61
C HIS A 182 19.11 -64.95 -24.97
N TYR A 183 18.54 -64.46 -23.82
CA TYR A 183 17.50 -65.21 -23.11
C TYR A 183 16.14 -65.16 -23.82
N ALA A 184 15.85 -64.10 -24.58
CA ALA A 184 14.66 -64.06 -25.43
C ALA A 184 14.73 -65.11 -26.55
N HIS A 185 15.89 -65.30 -27.18
CA HIS A 185 16.10 -66.34 -28.21
C HIS A 185 15.94 -67.77 -27.63
N LEU A 186 16.27 -67.94 -26.37
CA LEU A 186 16.09 -69.20 -25.67
C LEU A 186 14.64 -69.45 -25.19
N GLY A 187 13.73 -68.48 -25.32
CA GLY A 187 12.36 -68.58 -24.88
C GLY A 187 12.18 -68.52 -23.35
N TYR A 188 13.16 -67.94 -22.60
CA TYR A 188 13.12 -67.89 -21.14
C TYR A 188 12.43 -66.65 -20.58
N LEU A 189 12.27 -65.59 -21.42
CA LEU A 189 11.61 -64.33 -21.03
C LEU A 189 10.11 -64.42 -21.21
N ASP A 190 9.38 -63.67 -20.40
CA ASP A 190 7.97 -63.39 -20.57
C ASP A 190 7.76 -62.39 -21.74
N ASP A 191 6.49 -62.22 -22.16
CA ASP A 191 6.13 -61.25 -23.23
C ASP A 191 6.59 -59.85 -22.94
N ILE A 192 6.63 -59.43 -21.67
CA ILE A 192 7.08 -58.11 -21.21
C ILE A 192 8.62 -57.93 -21.36
N ARG A 193 9.39 -59.02 -21.39
CA ARG A 193 10.86 -59.11 -21.52
C ARG A 193 11.66 -58.38 -20.46
N GLU A 194 11.37 -57.12 -20.12
CA GLU A 194 12.09 -56.32 -19.16
C GLU A 194 11.18 -55.56 -18.19
N SER A 195 11.71 -55.21 -17.06
CA SER A 195 11.07 -54.36 -16.06
C SER A 195 12.11 -53.41 -15.46
N PHE A 196 11.66 -52.35 -14.78
CA PHE A 196 12.54 -51.38 -14.12
C PHE A 196 12.10 -51.23 -12.67
N ALA A 197 12.97 -51.55 -11.71
CA ALA A 197 12.70 -51.38 -10.30
C ALA A 197 13.95 -50.96 -9.57
N ASP A 198 13.81 -50.07 -8.58
CA ASP A 198 14.89 -49.52 -7.73
C ASP A 198 16.07 -48.95 -8.54
N GLY A 199 15.78 -48.33 -9.70
CA GLY A 199 16.81 -47.75 -10.56
C GLY A 199 17.57 -48.77 -11.41
N VAL A 200 17.18 -50.04 -11.46
CA VAL A 200 17.87 -51.16 -12.15
C VAL A 200 16.97 -51.78 -13.21
N HIS A 201 17.55 -52.03 -14.39
CA HIS A 201 16.88 -52.82 -15.42
C HIS A 201 16.90 -54.32 -15.07
N LEU A 202 15.74 -54.97 -15.12
CA LEU A 202 15.55 -56.34 -14.76
C LEU A 202 14.96 -57.15 -15.94
N LEU A 203 15.43 -58.36 -16.12
CA LEU A 203 14.81 -59.31 -17.05
C LEU A 203 13.52 -59.89 -16.43
N ALA A 204 12.43 -59.87 -17.18
CA ALA A 204 11.20 -60.52 -16.81
C ALA A 204 11.24 -62.00 -17.30
N VAL A 205 11.58 -62.89 -16.39
CA VAL A 205 11.82 -64.31 -16.69
C VAL A 205 10.62 -65.15 -16.28
N SER A 206 10.12 -66.04 -17.12
CA SER A 206 9.09 -67.01 -16.73
C SER A 206 9.61 -67.86 -15.57
N SER A 207 8.84 -67.96 -14.49
CA SER A 207 9.31 -68.53 -13.20
C SER A 207 9.86 -69.92 -13.31
N GLU A 208 9.44 -70.75 -14.32
CA GLU A 208 9.98 -72.08 -14.61
C GLU A 208 11.45 -72.06 -15.05
N TYR A 209 11.93 -70.92 -15.67
CA TYR A 209 13.29 -70.77 -16.17
C TYR A 209 14.19 -69.96 -15.21
N LYS A 210 13.69 -69.52 -14.03
CA LYS A 210 14.44 -68.67 -13.11
C LYS A 210 15.82 -69.23 -12.69
N ARG A 211 15.98 -70.56 -12.65
CA ARG A 211 17.27 -71.17 -12.33
C ARG A 211 18.26 -71.27 -13.49
N LYS A 212 17.73 -71.07 -14.72
CA LYS A 212 18.55 -71.13 -15.94
C LYS A 212 19.13 -69.77 -16.32
N VAL A 213 18.56 -68.66 -15.79
CA VAL A 213 19.06 -67.30 -16.01
C VAL A 213 20.06 -66.96 -14.94
N LYS A 214 21.29 -66.57 -15.33
CA LYS A 214 22.35 -66.17 -14.40
C LYS A 214 22.11 -64.71 -13.96
N GLY A 215 21.95 -64.51 -12.66
CA GLY A 215 21.69 -63.21 -12.09
C GLY A 215 21.09 -63.26 -10.69
N GLN A 216 20.79 -62.08 -10.14
CA GLN A 216 20.19 -61.94 -8.83
C GLN A 216 18.68 -61.72 -8.96
N VAL A 217 17.89 -62.53 -8.26
CA VAL A 217 16.43 -62.34 -8.17
C VAL A 217 16.17 -61.11 -7.32
N ARG A 218 15.45 -60.12 -7.87
CA ARG A 218 15.05 -58.87 -7.22
C ARG A 218 13.58 -58.85 -6.81
N GLY A 219 12.75 -59.67 -7.45
CA GLY A 219 11.33 -59.73 -7.12
C GLY A 219 10.56 -60.79 -7.96
N GLN A 220 9.27 -60.92 -7.72
CA GLN A 220 8.35 -61.72 -8.49
C GLN A 220 7.04 -60.97 -8.75
N SER A 221 6.31 -61.33 -9.81
CA SER A 221 4.97 -60.81 -10.07
C SER A 221 3.97 -61.30 -8.99
N ASN A 222 2.85 -60.60 -8.84
CA ASN A 222 1.81 -60.95 -7.88
C ASN A 222 1.28 -62.40 -8.09
N THR A 223 1.24 -62.87 -9.33
CA THR A 223 0.85 -64.22 -9.71
C THR A 223 1.98 -65.24 -9.58
N LYS A 224 3.19 -64.80 -9.22
CA LYS A 224 4.41 -65.64 -9.18
C LYS A 224 4.77 -66.32 -10.50
N SER A 225 4.14 -65.92 -11.60
CA SER A 225 4.43 -66.47 -12.95
C SER A 225 5.72 -65.87 -13.55
N ILE A 226 6.09 -64.66 -13.15
CA ILE A 226 7.29 -63.93 -13.61
C ILE A 226 8.24 -63.69 -12.45
N THR A 227 9.52 -63.97 -12.67
CA THR A 227 10.60 -63.63 -11.74
C THR A 227 11.48 -62.55 -12.37
N PHE A 228 11.68 -61.46 -11.62
CA PHE A 228 12.52 -60.34 -12.05
C PHE A 228 13.97 -60.57 -11.64
N ILE A 229 14.83 -60.70 -12.63
CA ILE A 229 16.24 -61.02 -12.42
C ILE A 229 17.14 -59.94 -12.96
N GLU A 230 18.04 -59.42 -12.09
CA GLU A 230 19.15 -58.57 -12.50
C GLU A 230 20.25 -59.47 -13.10
N PRO A 231 20.64 -59.27 -14.38
CA PRO A 231 21.66 -60.09 -15.02
C PRO A 231 23.02 -60.01 -14.30
N GLU A 232 23.70 -61.12 -14.16
CA GLU A 232 25.00 -61.21 -13.48
C GLU A 232 26.03 -60.21 -14.02
N LYS A 233 26.07 -60.01 -15.35
CA LYS A 233 26.93 -59.02 -16.02
C LYS A 233 26.60 -57.58 -15.70
N CYS A 234 25.38 -57.26 -15.24
CA CYS A 234 24.92 -55.94 -14.91
C CYS A 234 25.14 -55.55 -13.44
N ILE A 235 25.24 -56.55 -12.54
CA ILE A 235 25.32 -56.31 -11.07
C ILE A 235 26.50 -55.42 -10.70
N SER A 236 27.70 -55.72 -11.24
CA SER A 236 28.90 -54.89 -10.93
C SER A 236 28.77 -53.49 -11.43
N LEU A 237 28.26 -53.32 -12.68
CA LEU A 237 28.04 -52.01 -13.30
C LEU A 237 27.01 -51.17 -12.54
N ASN A 238 25.92 -51.80 -12.09
CA ASN A 238 24.92 -51.08 -11.26
C ASN A 238 25.48 -50.64 -9.92
N ARG A 239 26.33 -51.43 -9.29
CA ARG A 239 27.03 -50.99 -8.04
C ARG A 239 28.00 -49.84 -8.30
N GLU A 240 28.77 -49.91 -9.38
CA GLU A 240 29.70 -48.83 -9.75
C GLU A 240 28.94 -47.54 -10.07
N LEU A 241 27.81 -47.63 -10.78
CA LEU A 241 26.94 -46.48 -11.03
C LEU A 241 26.36 -45.91 -9.74
N ALA A 242 25.89 -46.76 -8.81
CA ALA A 242 25.39 -46.29 -7.52
C ALA A 242 26.49 -45.53 -6.73
N HIS A 243 27.74 -46.00 -6.76
CA HIS A 243 28.87 -45.33 -6.15
C HIS A 243 29.12 -43.96 -6.83
N LEU A 244 29.17 -43.94 -8.15
CA LEU A 244 29.38 -42.70 -8.92
C LEU A 244 28.27 -41.65 -8.67
N TYR A 245 27.01 -42.06 -8.46
CA TYR A 245 25.92 -41.15 -8.09
C TYR A 245 26.10 -40.56 -6.68
N GLU A 246 26.61 -41.35 -5.72
CA GLU A 246 26.94 -40.80 -4.40
C GLU A 246 28.14 -39.83 -4.47
N GLU A 247 29.16 -40.15 -5.25
CA GLU A 247 30.27 -39.25 -5.50
C GLU A 247 29.81 -37.95 -6.20
N GLU A 248 28.88 -38.03 -7.15
CA GLU A 248 28.28 -36.86 -7.80
C GLU A 248 27.56 -35.98 -6.76
N LYS A 249 26.75 -36.55 -5.87
CA LYS A 249 26.07 -35.79 -4.82
C LYS A 249 27.04 -35.12 -3.87
N ASP A 250 28.09 -35.80 -3.46
CA ASP A 250 29.07 -35.24 -2.55
C ASP A 250 29.88 -34.13 -3.19
N GLU A 251 30.26 -34.26 -4.48
CA GLU A 251 30.94 -33.23 -5.22
C GLU A 251 30.03 -32.01 -5.46
N ILE A 252 28.74 -32.22 -5.76
CA ILE A 252 27.75 -31.15 -5.85
C ILE A 252 27.66 -30.38 -4.53
N ARG A 253 27.57 -31.11 -3.40
CA ARG A 253 27.54 -30.47 -2.07
C ARG A 253 28.79 -29.63 -1.80
N ARG A 254 29.95 -30.14 -2.21
CA ARG A 254 31.24 -29.41 -2.10
C ARG A 254 31.23 -28.12 -2.94
N ILE A 255 30.74 -28.19 -4.19
CA ILE A 255 30.62 -27.04 -5.08
C ILE A 255 29.70 -25.98 -4.48
N LEU A 256 28.52 -26.37 -3.99
CA LEU A 256 27.57 -25.45 -3.37
C LEU A 256 28.12 -24.83 -2.08
N LYS A 257 28.88 -25.57 -1.28
CA LYS A 257 29.57 -25.05 -0.10
C LYS A 257 30.60 -23.98 -0.45
N VAL A 258 31.42 -24.22 -1.49
CA VAL A 258 32.40 -23.23 -1.98
C VAL A 258 31.68 -21.98 -2.51
N LEU A 259 30.61 -22.17 -3.30
CA LEU A 259 29.84 -21.04 -3.82
C LEU A 259 29.21 -20.23 -2.68
N THR A 260 28.68 -20.89 -1.64
CA THR A 260 28.11 -20.22 -0.46
C THR A 260 29.18 -19.39 0.27
N SER A 261 30.38 -19.95 0.44
CA SER A 261 31.51 -19.22 1.05
C SER A 261 31.93 -17.99 0.24
N ASP A 262 31.94 -18.11 -1.08
CA ASP A 262 32.23 -16.98 -1.99
C ASP A 262 31.18 -15.88 -1.86
N LEU A 263 29.89 -16.24 -1.75
CA LEU A 263 28.81 -15.26 -1.53
C LEU A 263 28.88 -14.63 -0.14
N SER A 264 29.24 -15.40 0.89
CA SER A 264 29.42 -14.92 2.26
C SER A 264 30.50 -13.82 2.33
N ALA A 265 31.57 -13.93 1.55
CA ALA A 265 32.58 -12.88 1.43
C ALA A 265 32.05 -11.56 0.83
N HIS A 266 30.84 -11.59 0.25
CA HIS A 266 30.16 -10.44 -0.36
C HIS A 266 28.86 -10.08 0.37
N LEU A 267 28.70 -10.48 1.63
CA LEU A 267 27.50 -10.33 2.42
C LEU A 267 27.01 -8.87 2.49
N GLU A 268 27.90 -7.91 2.75
CA GLU A 268 27.56 -6.48 2.83
C GLU A 268 26.88 -5.98 1.54
N LYS A 269 27.31 -6.49 0.40
CA LYS A 269 26.70 -6.13 -0.90
C LYS A 269 25.31 -6.75 -1.07
N ILE A 270 25.14 -8.00 -0.63
CA ILE A 270 23.85 -8.69 -0.67
C ILE A 270 22.86 -7.98 0.26
N GLU A 271 23.31 -7.55 1.46
CA GLU A 271 22.52 -6.74 2.36
C GLU A 271 22.14 -5.38 1.74
N ALA A 272 23.04 -4.72 1.06
CA ALA A 272 22.75 -3.46 0.35
C ALA A 272 21.74 -3.66 -0.79
N TYR A 273 21.81 -4.76 -1.52
CA TYR A 273 20.81 -5.11 -2.54
C TYR A 273 19.44 -5.36 -1.90
N PHE A 274 19.40 -6.09 -0.80
CA PHE A 274 18.16 -6.34 -0.07
C PHE A 274 17.52 -5.06 0.46
N ASN A 275 18.32 -4.18 1.07
CA ASN A 275 17.82 -2.88 1.55
C ASN A 275 17.24 -2.04 0.42
N LEU A 276 17.87 -2.01 -0.75
CA LEU A 276 17.32 -1.31 -1.91
C LEU A 276 16.00 -1.93 -2.39
N ILE A 277 15.91 -3.26 -2.44
CA ILE A 277 14.68 -3.98 -2.82
C ILE A 277 13.55 -3.66 -1.83
N GLU A 278 13.83 -3.63 -0.52
CA GLU A 278 12.87 -3.25 0.52
C GLU A 278 12.37 -1.80 0.34
N GLU A 279 13.27 -0.84 0.09
CA GLU A 279 12.86 0.55 -0.14
C GLU A 279 12.05 0.71 -1.43
N VAL A 280 12.39 -0.02 -2.49
CA VAL A 280 11.62 0.01 -3.75
C VAL A 280 10.26 -0.66 -3.57
N ASP A 281 10.14 -1.77 -2.82
CA ASP A 281 8.85 -2.37 -2.47
C ASP A 281 7.93 -1.38 -1.74
N PHE A 282 8.51 -0.61 -0.81
CA PHE A 282 7.77 0.41 -0.09
C PHE A 282 7.33 1.58 -1.00
N LEU A 283 8.18 2.03 -1.91
CA LEU A 283 7.83 3.05 -2.91
C LEU A 283 6.78 2.54 -3.89
N ASP A 284 6.90 1.29 -4.33
CA ASP A 284 5.92 0.68 -5.24
C ASP A 284 4.54 0.57 -4.59
N ALA A 285 4.47 0.14 -3.32
CA ALA A 285 3.23 0.12 -2.56
C ALA A 285 2.57 1.51 -2.46
N LYS A 286 3.35 2.55 -2.16
CA LYS A 286 2.87 3.95 -2.14
C LYS A 286 2.42 4.43 -3.52
N SER A 287 3.14 4.07 -4.57
CA SER A 287 2.79 4.41 -5.96
C SER A 287 1.46 3.77 -6.36
N GLN A 288 1.25 2.49 -6.02
CA GLN A 288 0.00 1.79 -6.31
C GLN A 288 -1.19 2.40 -5.55
N LEU A 289 -1.01 2.74 -4.27
CA LEU A 289 -2.02 3.44 -3.48
C LEU A 289 -2.35 4.82 -4.09
N ALA A 290 -1.34 5.58 -4.50
CA ALA A 290 -1.52 6.88 -5.14
C ALA A 290 -2.30 6.76 -6.45
N LYS A 291 -2.00 5.76 -7.29
CA LYS A 291 -2.74 5.48 -8.53
C LYS A 291 -4.20 5.12 -8.25
N LEU A 292 -4.47 4.29 -7.24
CA LEU A 292 -5.82 3.88 -6.84
C LEU A 292 -6.70 5.08 -6.46
N MET A 293 -6.12 6.09 -5.82
CA MET A 293 -6.82 7.30 -5.36
C MET A 293 -6.68 8.49 -6.33
N GLN A 294 -6.04 8.32 -7.49
CA GLN A 294 -5.69 9.43 -8.40
C GLN A 294 -4.99 10.58 -7.63
N ALA A 295 -4.13 10.19 -6.68
CA ALA A 295 -3.49 11.11 -5.76
C ALA A 295 -2.33 11.85 -6.42
N ASN A 296 -2.14 13.09 -6.00
CA ASN A 296 -1.08 13.97 -6.49
C ASN A 296 -0.18 14.42 -5.32
N ARG A 297 0.99 14.92 -5.67
CA ARG A 297 1.88 15.58 -4.76
C ARG A 297 1.48 17.05 -4.58
N PRO A 298 1.01 17.49 -3.40
CA PRO A 298 0.81 18.92 -3.14
C PRO A 298 2.16 19.60 -2.83
N LYS A 299 2.20 20.91 -2.97
CA LYS A 299 3.35 21.71 -2.53
C LYS A 299 3.36 21.76 -0.99
N VAL A 300 4.43 21.28 -0.38
CA VAL A 300 4.65 21.42 1.07
C VAL A 300 5.32 22.76 1.35
N SER A 301 4.59 23.66 2.00
CA SER A 301 5.05 24.99 2.33
C SER A 301 5.57 25.09 3.77
N SER A 302 6.61 25.88 3.98
CA SER A 302 7.01 26.32 5.32
C SER A 302 6.16 27.49 5.83
N SER A 303 5.46 28.19 4.92
CA SER A 303 4.46 29.20 5.29
C SER A 303 3.20 28.50 5.77
N ARG A 304 2.43 29.16 6.64
CA ARG A 304 1.18 28.60 7.18
C ARG A 304 -0.03 28.77 6.25
N ALA A 305 0.16 29.37 5.09
CA ALA A 305 -0.88 29.44 4.08
C ALA A 305 -1.12 28.05 3.46
N ILE A 306 -2.34 27.58 3.56
CA ILE A 306 -2.82 26.31 3.02
C ILE A 306 -3.86 26.62 1.96
N SER A 307 -3.74 26.03 0.79
CA SER A 307 -4.73 26.14 -0.28
C SER A 307 -4.97 24.73 -0.84
N ILE A 308 -6.03 24.10 -0.39
CA ILE A 308 -6.42 22.76 -0.83
C ILE A 308 -7.50 22.93 -1.90
N LYS A 309 -7.21 22.47 -3.10
CA LYS A 309 -8.10 22.53 -4.25
C LYS A 309 -8.52 21.12 -4.63
N LYS A 310 -9.80 20.93 -4.88
CA LYS A 310 -10.40 19.65 -5.30
C LYS A 310 -9.96 18.48 -4.41
N ALA A 311 -10.10 18.64 -3.10
CA ALA A 311 -9.80 17.57 -2.15
C ALA A 311 -10.93 16.53 -2.16
N PHE A 312 -10.59 15.29 -2.43
CA PHE A 312 -11.48 14.16 -2.29
C PHE A 312 -11.23 13.43 -0.97
N HIS A 313 -12.29 12.87 -0.39
CA HIS A 313 -12.13 11.93 0.71
C HIS A 313 -11.53 10.62 0.17
N PRO A 314 -10.33 10.22 0.60
CA PRO A 314 -9.59 9.10 -0.03
C PRO A 314 -10.38 7.80 -0.11
N LEU A 315 -10.99 7.39 1.01
CA LEU A 315 -11.73 6.12 1.09
C LEU A 315 -13.05 6.18 0.31
N LEU A 316 -13.77 7.32 0.39
CA LEU A 316 -15.01 7.52 -0.33
C LEU A 316 -14.76 7.55 -1.85
N LEU A 317 -13.68 8.18 -2.30
CA LEU A 317 -13.29 8.18 -3.71
C LEU A 317 -13.08 6.77 -4.25
N ILE A 318 -12.35 5.92 -3.50
CA ILE A 318 -12.12 4.53 -3.89
C ILE A 318 -13.45 3.75 -3.97
N GLU A 319 -14.31 3.93 -2.97
CA GLU A 319 -15.59 3.22 -2.90
C GLU A 319 -16.54 3.65 -4.02
N ASN A 320 -16.66 4.96 -4.25
CA ASN A 320 -17.52 5.51 -5.30
C ASN A 320 -17.02 5.15 -6.71
N ASN A 321 -15.72 5.19 -6.95
CA ASN A 321 -15.13 4.74 -8.21
C ASN A 321 -15.49 3.28 -8.54
N LYS A 322 -15.51 2.40 -7.54
CA LYS A 322 -15.95 1.00 -7.72
C LYS A 322 -17.43 0.89 -8.09
N LYS A 323 -18.25 1.83 -7.62
CA LYS A 323 -19.70 1.86 -7.88
C LYS A 323 -20.07 2.70 -9.11
N GLY A 324 -19.12 3.37 -9.75
CA GLY A 324 -19.37 4.31 -10.85
C GLY A 324 -20.09 5.59 -10.41
N ILE A 325 -19.96 5.98 -9.12
CA ILE A 325 -20.58 7.18 -8.54
C ILE A 325 -19.53 8.30 -8.52
N GLU A 326 -19.92 9.49 -8.94
CA GLU A 326 -19.06 10.66 -8.87
C GLU A 326 -18.87 11.11 -7.41
N THR A 327 -17.61 11.40 -7.01
CA THR A 327 -17.30 11.98 -5.71
C THR A 327 -17.09 13.48 -5.85
N ILE A 328 -17.76 14.27 -5.04
CA ILE A 328 -17.69 15.74 -5.10
C ILE A 328 -16.47 16.21 -4.29
N PRO A 329 -15.53 16.93 -4.94
CA PRO A 329 -14.34 17.45 -4.26
C PRO A 329 -14.64 18.71 -3.44
N GLN A 330 -13.79 18.99 -2.45
CA GLN A 330 -13.88 20.14 -1.57
C GLN A 330 -12.70 21.09 -1.76
N ASP A 331 -12.97 22.39 -1.69
CA ASP A 331 -11.95 23.43 -1.67
C ASP A 331 -11.94 24.11 -0.31
N ILE A 332 -10.73 24.34 0.24
CA ILE A 332 -10.56 25.09 1.47
C ILE A 332 -9.23 25.84 1.43
N TYR A 333 -9.19 27.01 2.03
CA TYR A 333 -7.96 27.73 2.23
C TYR A 333 -7.83 28.24 3.67
N PHE A 334 -6.61 28.36 4.14
CA PHE A 334 -6.25 28.95 5.41
C PHE A 334 -5.07 29.90 5.19
N ASP A 335 -5.11 31.01 5.88
CA ASP A 335 -4.02 31.97 5.93
C ASP A 335 -3.91 32.59 7.33
N ASP A 336 -3.10 33.62 7.49
CA ASP A 336 -2.94 34.30 8.78
C ASP A 336 -4.21 35.05 9.23
N LYS A 337 -5.16 35.29 8.29
CA LYS A 337 -6.43 35.97 8.59
C LYS A 337 -7.58 34.99 8.79
N HIS A 338 -7.53 33.80 8.20
CA HIS A 338 -8.58 32.77 8.21
C HIS A 338 -7.95 31.45 8.65
N ARG A 339 -7.85 31.23 9.97
CA ARG A 339 -7.22 30.03 10.54
C ARG A 339 -8.20 28.96 10.95
N VAL A 340 -9.43 29.37 11.29
CA VAL A 340 -10.49 28.46 11.72
C VAL A 340 -11.68 28.62 10.80
N VAL A 341 -12.13 27.52 10.19
CA VAL A 341 -13.31 27.47 9.32
C VAL A 341 -14.41 26.72 10.05
N VAL A 342 -15.60 27.34 10.15
CA VAL A 342 -16.77 26.74 10.81
C VAL A 342 -17.80 26.39 9.77
N ILE A 343 -18.03 25.10 9.57
CA ILE A 343 -18.97 24.55 8.58
C ILE A 343 -20.34 24.38 9.21
N SER A 344 -21.35 25.00 8.63
CA SER A 344 -22.74 24.88 9.02
C SER A 344 -23.62 24.35 7.89
N GLY A 345 -24.87 24.02 8.18
CA GLY A 345 -25.81 23.45 7.21
C GLY A 345 -26.51 22.18 7.72
N PRO A 346 -27.37 21.53 6.90
CA PRO A 346 -28.12 20.35 7.29
C PRO A 346 -27.22 19.13 7.59
N ASN A 347 -27.72 18.19 8.41
CA ASN A 347 -26.94 16.99 8.79
C ASN A 347 -26.58 16.11 7.59
N ALA A 348 -27.51 15.94 6.66
CA ALA A 348 -27.29 15.15 5.45
C ALA A 348 -26.37 15.85 4.42
N GLY A 349 -25.93 17.09 4.66
CA GLY A 349 -25.13 17.88 3.70
C GLY A 349 -23.67 17.43 3.55
N GLY A 350 -23.17 16.48 4.36
CA GLY A 350 -21.80 15.95 4.23
C GLY A 350 -20.74 16.71 5.02
N LYS A 351 -21.11 17.49 6.06
CA LYS A 351 -20.19 18.27 6.91
C LYS A 351 -19.07 17.42 7.52
N SER A 352 -19.41 16.30 8.15
CA SER A 352 -18.47 15.38 8.79
C SER A 352 -17.51 14.76 7.77
N ILE A 353 -17.98 14.48 6.55
CA ILE A 353 -17.14 13.95 5.47
C ILE A 353 -16.17 15.03 4.98
N ALA A 354 -16.63 16.27 4.81
CA ALA A 354 -15.76 17.39 4.43
C ALA A 354 -14.66 17.60 5.49
N LEU A 355 -15.00 17.61 6.76
CA LEU A 355 -14.07 17.71 7.88
C LEU A 355 -13.05 16.56 7.88
N LYS A 356 -13.52 15.31 7.77
CA LYS A 356 -12.65 14.13 7.66
C LYS A 356 -11.75 14.17 6.43
N THR A 357 -12.24 14.71 5.31
CA THR A 357 -11.44 14.88 4.08
C THR A 357 -10.16 15.66 4.35
N PHE A 358 -10.27 16.80 5.02
CA PHE A 358 -9.10 17.63 5.32
C PHE A 358 -8.16 16.97 6.32
N GLY A 359 -8.71 16.37 7.38
CA GLY A 359 -7.92 15.67 8.40
C GLY A 359 -7.16 14.46 7.87
N LEU A 360 -7.84 13.60 7.13
CA LEU A 360 -7.24 12.39 6.58
C LEU A 360 -6.16 12.71 5.55
N ASN A 361 -6.41 13.67 4.64
CA ASN A 361 -5.41 14.13 3.69
C ASN A 361 -4.18 14.75 4.38
N GLN A 362 -4.38 15.47 5.49
CA GLN A 362 -3.26 16.02 6.27
C GLN A 362 -2.40 14.90 6.89
N LEU A 363 -3.01 13.87 7.48
CA LEU A 363 -2.27 12.73 8.04
C LEU A 363 -1.53 11.96 6.95
N MET A 364 -2.19 11.68 5.83
CA MET A 364 -1.58 10.98 4.69
C MET A 364 -0.36 11.71 4.16
N LEU A 365 -0.48 13.03 3.93
CA LEU A 365 0.65 13.85 3.47
C LEU A 365 1.83 13.76 4.44
N GLN A 366 1.59 13.99 5.74
CA GLN A 366 2.66 13.95 6.75
C GLN A 366 3.20 12.53 6.99
N ALA A 367 2.50 11.49 6.58
CA ALA A 367 3.04 10.13 6.50
C ALA A 367 3.88 9.86 5.23
N GLY A 368 4.08 10.88 4.39
CA GLY A 368 4.85 10.77 3.14
C GLY A 368 4.09 10.03 2.03
N LEU A 369 2.77 10.17 1.99
CA LEU A 369 1.89 9.66 0.96
C LEU A 369 1.40 10.80 0.05
N PHE A 370 1.13 10.50 -1.22
CA PHE A 370 0.37 11.41 -2.07
C PHE A 370 -1.09 11.41 -1.65
N ILE A 371 -1.79 12.49 -1.95
CA ILE A 371 -3.17 12.72 -1.53
C ILE A 371 -4.07 13.08 -2.73
N PRO A 372 -5.36 12.72 -2.71
CA PRO A 372 -6.28 13.01 -3.81
C PRO A 372 -6.73 14.47 -3.80
N VAL A 373 -5.86 15.34 -4.28
CA VAL A 373 -6.08 16.79 -4.42
C VAL A 373 -5.61 17.27 -5.80
N HIS A 374 -5.98 18.48 -6.17
CA HIS A 374 -5.42 19.09 -7.37
C HIS A 374 -3.90 19.35 -7.21
N PRO A 375 -3.06 19.15 -8.24
CA PRO A 375 -1.60 19.34 -8.16
C PRO A 375 -1.15 20.72 -7.67
N ASN A 376 -1.94 21.76 -7.94
CA ASN A 376 -1.66 23.14 -7.50
C ASN A 376 -2.06 23.40 -6.03
N SER A 377 -2.37 22.36 -5.25
CA SER A 377 -2.64 22.49 -3.83
C SER A 377 -1.34 22.75 -3.05
N SER A 378 -1.45 23.53 -1.99
CA SER A 378 -0.36 23.76 -1.03
C SER A 378 -0.82 23.44 0.38
N MET A 379 0.04 22.77 1.14
CA MET A 379 -0.25 22.34 2.51
C MET A 379 0.91 22.67 3.43
N SER A 380 0.61 22.86 4.71
CA SER A 380 1.58 23.07 5.77
C SER A 380 1.77 21.83 6.63
N ILE A 381 2.80 21.84 7.48
CA ILE A 381 3.05 20.77 8.46
C ILE A 381 2.52 21.22 9.82
N PHE A 382 1.75 20.36 10.45
CA PHE A 382 1.29 20.53 11.82
C PHE A 382 2.04 19.56 12.76
N HIS A 383 2.32 20.04 13.97
CA HIS A 383 2.96 19.20 14.99
C HIS A 383 1.95 18.34 15.74
N ASP A 384 0.78 18.92 15.99
CA ASP A 384 -0.28 18.25 16.72
C ASP A 384 -1.57 18.26 15.90
N VAL A 385 -2.25 17.14 15.87
CA VAL A 385 -3.58 17.01 15.27
C VAL A 385 -4.53 16.57 16.37
N PHE A 386 -5.56 17.36 16.60
CA PHE A 386 -6.62 17.06 17.55
C PHE A 386 -7.92 16.80 16.84
N THR A 387 -8.63 15.77 17.26
CA THR A 387 -9.93 15.42 16.71
C THR A 387 -10.94 15.19 17.81
N ASP A 388 -12.20 15.55 17.53
CA ASP A 388 -13.38 15.12 18.26
C ASP A 388 -14.47 14.87 17.22
N ILE A 389 -14.50 13.62 16.69
CA ILE A 389 -15.32 13.23 15.54
C ILE A 389 -16.06 11.93 15.86
N GLY A 390 -17.37 11.95 15.68
CA GLY A 390 -18.23 10.77 15.83
C GLY A 390 -18.98 10.73 17.15
N ASP A 391 -20.11 9.99 17.13
CA ASP A 391 -20.91 9.72 18.31
C ASP A 391 -20.30 8.54 19.08
N ASN A 392 -19.67 8.84 20.20
CA ASN A 392 -19.32 7.79 21.18
C ASN A 392 -20.60 7.30 21.90
N GLN A 393 -21.58 6.80 21.13
CA GLN A 393 -22.75 6.10 21.64
C GLN A 393 -22.36 4.68 22.08
N SER A 394 -21.61 4.57 23.18
CA SER A 394 -21.63 3.34 23.94
C SER A 394 -22.84 3.40 24.89
N ILE A 395 -23.75 2.45 24.73
CA ILE A 395 -25.00 2.27 25.48
C ILE A 395 -24.85 2.37 27.01
N ALA A 396 -23.62 2.37 27.52
CA ALA A 396 -23.33 2.37 28.95
C ALA A 396 -23.33 3.75 29.64
N ASN A 397 -23.28 4.89 28.91
CA ASN A 397 -22.97 6.16 29.58
C ASN A 397 -23.48 7.42 28.82
N GLU A 398 -24.76 7.71 28.79
CA GLU A 398 -25.26 8.99 28.26
C GLU A 398 -24.75 10.23 29.02
N LEU A 399 -24.60 10.16 30.34
CA LEU A 399 -23.96 11.20 31.17
C LEU A 399 -22.43 11.29 30.90
N SER A 400 -21.81 10.24 30.34
CA SER A 400 -20.39 10.21 30.02
C SER A 400 -20.06 10.91 28.72
N THR A 401 -20.99 11.04 27.76
CA THR A 401 -20.72 11.61 26.43
C THR A 401 -20.38 13.10 26.51
N TYR A 402 -21.19 13.87 27.27
CA TYR A 402 -20.92 15.30 27.45
C TYR A 402 -19.67 15.55 28.29
N SER A 403 -19.51 14.83 29.42
CA SER A 403 -18.30 14.93 30.24
C SER A 403 -17.03 14.52 29.48
N TYR A 404 -17.12 13.52 28.62
CA TYR A 404 -16.02 13.13 27.72
C TYR A 404 -15.66 14.26 26.73
N ARG A 405 -16.66 14.84 26.06
CA ARG A 405 -16.43 15.98 25.14
C ARG A 405 -15.79 17.18 25.87
N LEU A 406 -16.27 17.51 27.10
CA LEU A 406 -15.62 18.55 27.89
C LEU A 406 -14.18 18.22 28.26
N THR A 407 -13.87 16.96 28.53
CA THR A 407 -12.51 16.52 28.84
C THR A 407 -11.63 16.66 27.59
N ARG A 408 -12.12 16.28 26.40
CA ARG A 408 -11.42 16.48 25.12
C ARG A 408 -11.21 17.97 24.82
N MET A 409 -12.23 18.80 25.02
CA MET A 409 -12.13 20.25 24.88
C MET A 409 -11.05 20.85 25.80
N LYS A 410 -11.04 20.45 27.07
CA LYS A 410 -9.99 20.82 28.03
C LYS A 410 -8.61 20.41 27.54
N GLU A 411 -8.45 19.19 27.02
CA GLU A 411 -7.18 18.72 26.48
C GLU A 411 -6.73 19.56 25.27
N ILE A 412 -7.64 19.84 24.34
CA ILE A 412 -7.38 20.68 23.16
C ILE A 412 -6.93 22.06 23.61
N LEU A 413 -7.66 22.74 24.51
CA LEU A 413 -7.31 24.07 25.00
C LEU A 413 -5.94 24.14 25.68
N LEU A 414 -5.59 23.12 26.46
CA LEU A 414 -4.32 23.09 27.19
C LEU A 414 -3.11 22.81 26.29
N LYS A 415 -3.30 22.10 25.16
CA LYS A 415 -2.20 21.62 24.30
C LYS A 415 -2.16 22.33 22.95
N SER A 416 -3.24 22.96 22.52
CA SER A 416 -3.29 23.59 21.20
C SER A 416 -2.45 24.87 21.13
N GLY A 417 -1.96 25.16 19.95
CA GLY A 417 -1.18 26.33 19.66
C GLY A 417 -1.01 26.53 18.14
N LYS A 418 -0.17 27.47 17.78
CA LYS A 418 0.04 27.88 16.37
C LYS A 418 0.43 26.75 15.40
N SER A 419 0.93 25.63 15.89
CA SER A 419 1.32 24.45 15.09
C SER A 419 0.31 23.30 15.19
N SER A 420 -0.87 23.56 15.74
CA SER A 420 -1.92 22.56 15.90
C SER A 420 -2.97 22.65 14.81
N PHE A 421 -3.50 21.50 14.40
CA PHE A 421 -4.67 21.36 13.51
C PHE A 421 -5.81 20.70 14.27
N ILE A 422 -6.94 21.38 14.36
CA ILE A 422 -8.08 20.98 15.20
C ILE A 422 -9.26 20.63 14.30
N LEU A 423 -9.90 19.50 14.55
CA LEU A 423 -11.03 18.98 13.79
C LEU A 423 -12.12 18.54 14.76
N ILE A 424 -13.20 19.30 14.87
CA ILE A 424 -14.30 19.00 15.77
C ILE A 424 -15.61 18.92 15.01
N ASP A 425 -16.28 17.79 15.12
CA ASP A 425 -17.60 17.58 14.53
C ASP A 425 -18.70 17.88 15.56
N GLU A 426 -19.79 18.50 15.09
CA GLU A 426 -20.92 18.91 15.94
C GLU A 426 -20.53 19.71 17.18
N PHE A 427 -19.69 20.73 16.98
CA PHE A 427 -19.14 21.55 18.04
C PHE A 427 -20.25 22.18 18.91
N GLY A 428 -20.17 21.92 20.23
CA GLY A 428 -21.12 22.39 21.22
C GLY A 428 -22.30 21.46 21.49
N SER A 429 -22.50 20.38 20.72
CA SER A 429 -23.63 19.47 20.90
C SER A 429 -23.52 18.63 22.20
N GLY A 430 -24.67 18.11 22.71
CA GLY A 430 -24.71 17.18 23.83
C GLY A 430 -25.13 17.79 25.18
N SER A 431 -25.50 19.07 25.20
CA SER A 431 -26.08 19.73 26.41
C SER A 431 -27.27 20.59 26.06
N ASP A 432 -27.83 21.30 27.06
CA ASP A 432 -28.87 22.30 26.84
C ASP A 432 -28.45 23.32 25.79
N PRO A 433 -29.27 23.58 24.77
CA PRO A 433 -28.90 24.44 23.63
C PRO A 433 -28.49 25.87 24.02
N SER A 434 -29.04 26.44 25.10
CA SER A 434 -28.70 27.79 25.52
C SER A 434 -27.41 27.84 26.33
N LEU A 435 -27.28 26.99 27.34
CA LEU A 435 -26.09 26.95 28.20
C LEU A 435 -24.88 26.34 27.49
N GLY A 436 -25.11 25.25 26.75
CA GLY A 436 -24.06 24.61 25.94
C GLY A 436 -23.57 25.48 24.80
N GLY A 437 -24.49 26.25 24.20
CA GLY A 437 -24.14 27.19 23.15
C GLY A 437 -23.24 28.33 23.61
N GLU A 438 -23.48 28.90 24.81
CA GLU A 438 -22.61 29.94 25.40
C GLU A 438 -21.24 29.39 25.76
N LEU A 439 -21.18 28.20 26.39
CA LEU A 439 -19.91 27.55 26.72
C LEU A 439 -19.09 27.23 25.45
N ALA A 440 -19.76 26.74 24.41
CA ALA A 440 -19.13 26.50 23.12
C ALA A 440 -18.59 27.79 22.50
N GLY A 441 -19.31 28.93 22.64
CA GLY A 441 -18.82 30.23 22.21
C GLY A 441 -17.48 30.60 22.83
N VAL A 442 -17.36 30.48 24.14
CA VAL A 442 -16.11 30.74 24.87
C VAL A 442 -14.98 29.78 24.43
N PHE A 443 -15.27 28.49 24.29
CA PHE A 443 -14.29 27.52 23.79
C PHE A 443 -13.82 27.86 22.38
N PHE A 444 -14.72 28.29 21.51
CA PHE A 444 -14.38 28.71 20.15
C PHE A 444 -13.40 29.90 20.17
N GLU A 445 -13.69 30.94 20.96
CA GLU A 445 -12.80 32.10 21.10
C GLU A 445 -11.40 31.69 21.61
N GLU A 446 -11.32 30.81 22.58
CA GLU A 446 -10.05 30.30 23.11
C GLU A 446 -9.27 29.49 22.09
N ILE A 447 -9.95 28.65 21.27
CA ILE A 447 -9.30 27.93 20.15
C ILE A 447 -8.71 28.93 19.14
N VAL A 448 -9.48 29.94 18.75
CA VAL A 448 -8.99 30.98 17.81
C VAL A 448 -7.83 31.75 18.40
N ASN A 449 -7.91 32.12 19.69
CA ASN A 449 -6.87 32.87 20.40
C ASN A 449 -5.57 32.06 20.57
N SER A 450 -5.64 30.73 20.68
CA SER A 450 -4.46 29.85 20.72
C SER A 450 -3.59 29.96 19.46
N GLY A 451 -4.17 30.46 18.36
CA GLY A 451 -3.53 30.57 17.06
C GLY A 451 -3.52 29.26 16.26
N ALA A 452 -4.27 28.25 16.69
CA ALA A 452 -4.43 26.99 15.98
C ALA A 452 -5.17 27.17 14.65
N TYR A 453 -4.96 26.20 13.76
CA TYR A 453 -5.73 26.04 12.53
C TYR A 453 -6.79 24.96 12.76
N GLY A 454 -7.96 25.07 12.15
CA GLY A 454 -8.96 24.06 12.37
C GLY A 454 -10.18 24.16 11.47
N VAL A 455 -10.91 23.04 11.45
CA VAL A 455 -12.24 22.94 10.84
C VAL A 455 -13.19 22.44 11.92
N LEU A 456 -14.25 23.19 12.15
CA LEU A 456 -15.30 22.85 13.10
C LEU A 456 -16.60 22.70 12.35
N THR A 457 -17.49 21.80 12.77
CA THR A 457 -18.87 21.80 12.25
C THR A 457 -19.81 22.16 13.39
N THR A 458 -20.90 22.85 13.10
CA THR A 458 -21.88 23.23 14.12
C THR A 458 -23.29 23.36 13.57
N HIS A 459 -24.26 23.20 14.46
CA HIS A 459 -25.68 23.50 14.24
C HIS A 459 -26.14 24.75 15.01
N TYR A 460 -25.29 25.29 15.89
CA TYR A 460 -25.65 26.41 16.74
C TYR A 460 -25.60 27.74 16.00
N GLY A 461 -26.74 28.48 15.98
CA GLY A 461 -26.85 29.79 15.33
C GLY A 461 -25.98 30.86 15.98
N ASN A 462 -25.81 30.84 17.33
CA ASN A 462 -24.94 31.77 18.05
C ASN A 462 -23.48 31.64 17.63
N ILE A 463 -22.98 30.42 17.37
CA ILE A 463 -21.63 30.21 16.86
C ILE A 463 -21.45 30.81 15.48
N LYS A 464 -22.43 30.66 14.57
CA LYS A 464 -22.38 31.28 13.23
C LYS A 464 -22.22 32.81 13.32
N VAL A 465 -22.95 33.46 14.22
CA VAL A 465 -22.86 34.90 14.47
C VAL A 465 -21.49 35.26 15.07
N LEU A 466 -21.03 34.49 16.05
CA LEU A 466 -19.76 34.73 16.72
C LEU A 466 -18.57 34.63 15.74
N VAL A 467 -18.62 33.70 14.78
CA VAL A 467 -17.59 33.54 13.75
C VAL A 467 -17.45 34.80 12.91
N ASP A 468 -18.56 35.43 12.49
CA ASP A 468 -18.53 36.67 11.71
C ASP A 468 -17.94 37.87 12.49
N GLN A 469 -18.02 37.82 13.82
CA GLN A 469 -17.48 38.85 14.71
C GLN A 469 -16.04 38.56 15.14
N THR A 470 -15.57 37.31 14.95
CA THR A 470 -14.28 36.86 15.45
C THR A 470 -13.21 36.97 14.35
N LYS A 471 -12.13 37.70 14.64
CA LYS A 471 -10.95 37.73 13.74
C LYS A 471 -10.35 36.33 13.61
N PHE A 472 -9.82 36.03 12.45
CA PHE A 472 -9.13 34.78 12.14
C PHE A 472 -10.02 33.55 11.99
N ALA A 473 -11.34 33.72 11.97
CA ALA A 473 -12.31 32.67 11.70
C ALA A 473 -13.17 33.03 10.50
N GLU A 474 -13.73 32.02 9.83
CA GLU A 474 -14.58 32.21 8.67
C GLU A 474 -15.72 31.18 8.66
N ASN A 475 -16.93 31.63 8.32
CA ASN A 475 -18.06 30.76 8.12
C ASN A 475 -17.94 30.00 6.79
N ALA A 476 -18.43 28.77 6.77
CA ALA A 476 -18.60 27.97 5.58
C ALA A 476 -19.92 27.21 5.63
N CYS A 477 -20.44 26.83 4.46
CA CYS A 477 -21.65 26.02 4.37
C CYS A 477 -21.49 24.87 3.38
N MET A 478 -22.25 23.80 3.60
CA MET A 478 -22.51 22.80 2.58
C MET A 478 -23.65 23.28 1.71
N LEU A 479 -23.42 23.34 0.38
CA LEU A 479 -24.44 23.76 -0.58
C LEU A 479 -25.55 22.72 -0.69
N PHE A 480 -26.76 23.23 -0.92
CA PHE A 480 -27.98 22.45 -0.99
C PHE A 480 -28.80 22.93 -2.20
N ASP A 481 -29.45 22.02 -2.91
CA ASP A 481 -30.38 22.37 -3.98
C ASP A 481 -31.75 22.64 -3.39
N ASP A 482 -32.16 23.89 -3.41
CA ASP A 482 -33.41 24.31 -2.81
C ASP A 482 -34.65 23.82 -3.59
N THR A 483 -34.50 23.49 -4.87
CA THR A 483 -35.59 23.04 -5.71
C THR A 483 -35.93 21.58 -5.52
N GLN A 484 -34.89 20.75 -5.40
CA GLN A 484 -35.03 19.31 -5.19
C GLN A 484 -34.82 18.90 -3.74
N LEU A 485 -34.40 19.82 -2.87
CA LEU A 485 -34.00 19.62 -1.49
C LEU A 485 -32.97 18.48 -1.33
N ASN A 486 -32.04 18.41 -2.28
CA ASN A 486 -30.94 17.46 -2.28
C ASN A 486 -29.62 18.13 -1.90
N PRO A 487 -28.76 17.46 -1.10
CA PRO A 487 -27.43 17.97 -0.81
C PRO A 487 -26.55 17.94 -2.07
N LEU A 488 -25.89 19.05 -2.36
CA LEU A 488 -24.90 19.14 -3.43
C LEU A 488 -23.52 18.65 -2.98
N TYR A 489 -23.33 18.33 -1.69
CA TYR A 489 -22.08 17.87 -1.08
C TYR A 489 -20.87 18.76 -1.37
N LYS A 490 -21.07 20.03 -1.69
CA LYS A 490 -20.02 20.99 -2.04
C LYS A 490 -19.87 22.04 -0.96
N LEU A 491 -18.63 22.23 -0.48
CA LEU A 491 -18.30 23.23 0.52
C LEU A 491 -18.17 24.62 -0.13
N LYS A 492 -18.77 25.62 0.50
CA LYS A 492 -18.62 27.03 0.16
C LYS A 492 -18.13 27.80 1.38
N VAL A 493 -16.92 28.36 1.29
CA VAL A 493 -16.33 29.22 2.32
C VAL A 493 -16.80 30.66 2.13
N GLY A 494 -16.91 31.43 3.21
CA GLY A 494 -17.27 32.84 3.21
C GLY A 494 -18.76 33.11 3.53
N GLN A 495 -19.54 32.09 3.86
CA GLN A 495 -20.95 32.28 4.24
C GLN A 495 -21.43 31.20 5.19
N PRO A 496 -22.29 31.53 6.18
CA PRO A 496 -22.92 30.53 7.05
C PRO A 496 -23.99 29.74 6.31
N GLY A 497 -24.26 28.51 6.77
CA GLY A 497 -25.30 27.63 6.24
C GLY A 497 -26.62 27.74 6.99
N SER A 498 -27.74 27.68 6.23
CA SER A 498 -29.07 27.47 6.81
C SER A 498 -29.25 26.04 7.29
N SER A 499 -30.09 25.84 8.30
CA SER A 499 -30.39 24.49 8.82
C SER A 499 -31.40 23.73 7.94
N TYR A 500 -32.12 24.42 7.05
CA TYR A 500 -33.16 23.86 6.16
C TYR A 500 -34.24 23.02 6.87
N THR A 501 -34.40 23.23 8.18
CA THR A 501 -35.25 22.36 9.02
C THR A 501 -36.70 22.38 8.58
N PHE A 502 -37.24 23.56 8.27
CA PHE A 502 -38.64 23.70 7.84
C PHE A 502 -38.86 23.23 6.42
N GLU A 503 -37.90 23.47 5.53
CA GLU A 503 -37.93 23.03 4.14
C GLU A 503 -37.91 21.50 4.05
N VAL A 504 -37.04 20.86 4.83
CA VAL A 504 -36.99 19.40 4.96
C VAL A 504 -38.28 18.85 5.55
N ALA A 505 -38.82 19.47 6.59
CA ALA A 505 -40.11 19.06 7.17
C ALA A 505 -41.26 19.13 6.18
N ARG A 506 -41.29 20.19 5.34
CA ARG A 506 -42.28 20.35 4.25
C ARG A 506 -42.15 19.24 3.21
N ASN A 507 -40.94 18.91 2.81
CA ASN A 507 -40.65 17.85 1.82
C ASN A 507 -41.01 16.43 2.30
N VAL A 508 -40.82 16.17 3.59
CA VAL A 508 -41.26 14.91 4.20
C VAL A 508 -42.81 14.82 4.28
N GLY A 509 -43.51 15.90 3.98
CA GLY A 509 -44.98 15.95 3.93
C GLY A 509 -45.61 16.30 5.28
N LEU A 510 -44.91 16.98 6.19
CA LEU A 510 -45.55 17.53 7.39
C LEU A 510 -46.57 18.59 6.98
N PRO A 511 -47.78 18.60 7.63
CA PRO A 511 -48.78 19.63 7.35
C PRO A 511 -48.25 21.04 7.64
N GLU A 512 -48.58 21.99 6.70
CA GLU A 512 -48.07 23.36 6.76
C GLU A 512 -48.47 24.08 8.08
N ASP A 513 -49.67 23.79 8.61
CA ASP A 513 -50.13 24.33 9.89
C ASP A 513 -49.24 23.95 11.07
N ILE A 514 -48.64 22.77 11.05
CA ILE A 514 -47.66 22.33 12.07
C ILE A 514 -46.35 23.09 11.90
N ILE A 515 -45.89 23.26 10.69
CA ILE A 515 -44.67 23.99 10.35
C ILE A 515 -44.79 25.45 10.73
N GLU A 516 -45.94 26.10 10.44
CA GLU A 516 -46.19 27.49 10.78
C GLU A 516 -46.31 27.69 12.31
N LYS A 517 -46.97 26.79 13.02
CA LYS A 517 -47.03 26.82 14.49
C LYS A 517 -45.64 26.70 15.12
N ALA A 518 -44.80 25.79 14.58
CA ALA A 518 -43.41 25.65 15.02
C ALA A 518 -42.58 26.92 14.76
N ARG A 519 -42.75 27.50 13.57
CA ARG A 519 -42.08 28.76 13.17
C ARG A 519 -42.51 29.95 14.05
N ALA A 520 -43.80 30.04 14.38
CA ALA A 520 -44.32 31.08 15.29
C ALA A 520 -43.83 30.95 16.72
N GLY A 521 -43.48 29.75 17.15
CA GLY A 521 -42.92 29.50 18.50
C GLY A 521 -41.46 29.93 18.66
N LEU A 522 -40.73 30.23 17.58
CA LEU A 522 -39.35 30.67 17.63
C LEU A 522 -39.27 32.19 17.99
N LYS A 523 -38.20 32.59 18.65
CA LYS A 523 -37.90 34.00 18.91
C LYS A 523 -37.72 34.75 17.58
N HIS A 524 -38.37 35.92 17.43
CA HIS A 524 -38.36 36.71 16.18
C HIS A 524 -36.98 36.98 15.63
N GLY A 525 -35.95 37.13 16.44
CA GLY A 525 -34.57 37.32 16.00
C GLY A 525 -33.92 36.10 15.33
N THR A 526 -34.22 34.90 15.84
CA THR A 526 -33.69 33.63 15.29
C THR A 526 -34.32 33.32 13.92
N VAL A 527 -35.63 33.54 13.78
CA VAL A 527 -36.31 33.32 12.50
C VAL A 527 -35.77 34.30 11.41
N ARG A 528 -35.65 35.59 11.73
CA ARG A 528 -35.08 36.58 10.78
C ARG A 528 -33.66 36.24 10.35
N PHE A 529 -32.86 35.79 11.26
CA PHE A 529 -31.47 35.43 10.97
C PHE A 529 -31.39 34.19 10.06
N GLU A 530 -32.08 33.11 10.37
CA GLU A 530 -32.12 31.90 9.51
C GLU A 530 -32.76 32.20 8.14
N ASP A 531 -33.84 32.98 8.08
CA ASP A 531 -34.45 33.38 6.80
C ASP A 531 -33.50 34.25 5.94
N THR A 532 -32.73 35.15 6.56
CA THR A 532 -31.72 35.95 5.85
C THR A 532 -30.59 35.05 5.31
N ILE A 533 -30.07 34.12 6.09
CA ILE A 533 -29.06 33.15 5.66
C ILE A 533 -29.61 32.30 4.50
N TYR A 534 -30.82 31.80 4.64
CA TYR A 534 -31.48 31.00 3.61
C TYR A 534 -31.57 31.76 2.27
N HIS A 535 -32.09 33.00 2.27
CA HIS A 535 -32.17 33.81 1.06
C HIS A 535 -30.81 34.13 0.44
N TYR A 536 -29.83 34.43 1.27
CA TYR A 536 -28.47 34.69 0.80
C TYR A 536 -27.85 33.43 0.18
N GLN A 537 -28.00 32.29 0.81
CA GLN A 537 -27.51 31.01 0.34
C GLN A 537 -28.13 30.61 -0.99
N ARG A 538 -29.47 30.79 -1.12
CA ARG A 538 -30.20 30.53 -2.35
C ARG A 538 -29.66 31.36 -3.50
N LEU A 539 -29.55 32.68 -3.33
CA LEU A 539 -28.98 33.58 -4.33
C LEU A 539 -27.56 33.22 -4.72
N SER A 540 -26.73 32.85 -3.73
CA SER A 540 -25.33 32.43 -3.96
C SER A 540 -25.26 31.13 -4.75
N THR A 541 -26.14 30.16 -4.48
CA THR A 541 -26.18 28.88 -5.20
C THR A 541 -26.67 29.08 -6.64
N GLU A 542 -27.71 29.89 -6.85
CA GLU A 542 -28.23 30.24 -8.19
C GLU A 542 -27.11 30.90 -9.03
N LEU A 543 -26.40 31.85 -8.45
CA LEU A 543 -25.31 32.56 -9.13
C LEU A 543 -24.15 31.62 -9.48
N GLN A 544 -23.82 30.71 -8.61
CA GLN A 544 -22.75 29.74 -8.87
C GLN A 544 -23.13 28.74 -9.97
N LEU A 545 -24.35 28.22 -9.97
CA LEU A 545 -24.86 27.34 -11.02
C LEU A 545 -24.85 28.05 -12.39
N ALA A 546 -25.29 29.31 -12.42
CA ALA A 546 -25.24 30.13 -13.62
C ALA A 546 -23.81 30.36 -14.13
N GLN A 547 -22.85 30.59 -13.24
CA GLN A 547 -21.41 30.71 -13.58
C GLN A 547 -20.84 29.41 -14.15
N GLU A 548 -21.18 28.26 -13.54
CA GLU A 548 -20.72 26.94 -14.02
C GLU A 548 -21.30 26.62 -15.40
N GLU A 549 -22.56 26.97 -15.64
CA GLU A 549 -23.22 26.79 -16.93
C GLU A 549 -22.61 27.68 -18.01
N LEU A 550 -22.36 28.95 -17.70
CA LEU A 550 -21.67 29.88 -18.59
C LEU A 550 -20.25 29.40 -18.92
N SER A 551 -19.53 28.90 -17.93
CA SER A 551 -18.17 28.34 -18.14
C SER A 551 -18.18 27.12 -19.06
N LYS A 552 -19.19 26.25 -18.95
CA LYS A 552 -19.38 25.10 -19.85
C LYS A 552 -19.70 25.54 -21.27
N GLN A 553 -20.55 26.57 -21.43
CA GLN A 553 -20.90 27.12 -22.75
C GLN A 553 -19.67 27.74 -23.42
N VAL A 554 -18.89 28.56 -22.70
CA VAL A 554 -17.63 29.15 -23.19
C VAL A 554 -16.64 28.10 -23.64
N LEU A 555 -16.42 27.03 -22.84
CA LEU A 555 -15.54 25.93 -23.22
C LEU A 555 -16.02 25.18 -24.47
N THR A 556 -17.34 25.03 -24.63
CA THR A 556 -17.95 24.38 -25.79
C THR A 556 -17.81 25.25 -27.06
N GLU A 557 -17.95 26.57 -26.93
CA GLU A 557 -17.74 27.51 -28.04
C GLU A 557 -16.27 27.62 -28.45
N ILE A 558 -15.34 27.67 -27.48
CA ILE A 558 -13.89 27.64 -27.78
C ILE A 558 -13.52 26.33 -28.48
N GLY A 559 -14.04 25.18 -28.03
CA GLY A 559 -13.84 23.90 -28.70
C GLY A 559 -14.39 23.84 -30.12
N ARG A 560 -15.50 24.55 -30.41
CA ARG A 560 -16.07 24.69 -31.79
C ARG A 560 -15.30 25.66 -32.66
N ALA A 561 -14.62 26.65 -32.08
CA ALA A 561 -13.81 27.61 -32.84
C ALA A 561 -12.42 27.09 -33.23
N HIS A 562 -11.99 25.96 -32.67
CA HIS A 562 -10.73 25.30 -32.98
C HIS A 562 -10.88 24.06 -33.89
N VAL A 563 -12.06 23.74 -34.38
CA VAL A 563 -12.35 22.76 -35.44
C VAL A 563 -12.70 23.51 -36.72
#